data_620a26b9df5430d0b006a77bd7e01660
#
_entry.id   620a26b9df5430d0b006a77bd7e01660
#
_cell.length_a   1.000
_cell.length_b   1.000
_cell.length_c   1.000
_cell.angle_alpha   90.00
_cell.angle_beta   90.00
_cell.angle_gamma   90.00
#
_symmetry.space_group_name_H-M   'P 1'
#
loop_
_entity.id
_entity.type
_entity.pdbx_description
1 polymer ?
#
loop_
_entity_poly.entity_id
_entity_poly.type
_entity_poly.pdbx_seq_one_letter_code
_entity_poly.pdbx_strand_id
1 'polypeptide(L)'
;RGWGQGPTHSQNLQAWFAHIPGLKVVMPATAEDAKGLLLESIEDDNPVVFLEHRWLHNIQGEVSEEPKNIPLGKARMVREGSDITLVAISYMVVEAIHAADFLATQGVSCEVLDLRTIAPLDWQSVFDSVTKTGRVLVLDTGTTTGSVSGEIVASVTDKCWDALKCAPQRLAMPDYPESTSFALTANYHVRAEHVAEKVGQMLGRTIDTGSLVAQREHPHDVPGDWFKGPF
;
A
#
# COMPACT_ATOMS: atom_id res chain seq x y z
N ARG A 1 2.87 -8.54 11.92
CA ARG A 1 2.93 -7.10 12.20
C ARG A 1 1.83 -6.69 13.18
N GLY A 2 2.09 -5.74 14.05
CA GLY A 2 1.18 -5.30 15.09
C GLY A 2 1.48 -5.87 16.47
N TRP A 3 1.03 -5.18 17.50
CA TRP A 3 1.18 -5.53 18.91
C TRP A 3 2.61 -5.76 19.39
N GLY A 4 3.56 -4.98 18.87
CA GLY A 4 4.93 -5.04 19.36
C GLY A 4 5.55 -6.43 19.26
N GLN A 5 5.32 -7.16 18.18
CA GLN A 5 5.92 -8.49 17.96
C GLN A 5 7.43 -8.43 17.71
N GLY A 6 7.98 -7.23 17.63
CA GLY A 6 9.39 -6.98 17.50
C GLY A 6 9.97 -7.34 16.13
N PRO A 7 11.29 -7.26 15.99
CA PRO A 7 11.96 -7.34 14.70
C PRO A 7 11.83 -8.70 14.00
N THR A 8 11.62 -9.77 14.74
CA THR A 8 11.57 -11.12 14.17
C THR A 8 10.24 -11.46 13.47
N HIS A 9 9.13 -10.79 13.83
CA HIS A 9 7.80 -11.09 13.31
C HIS A 9 7.12 -9.90 12.60
N SER A 10 7.81 -8.77 12.48
CA SER A 10 7.19 -7.53 11.99
C SER A 10 7.85 -6.96 10.74
N GLN A 11 8.77 -7.68 10.13
CA GLN A 11 9.43 -7.23 8.90
C GLN A 11 8.59 -7.54 7.67
N ASN A 12 8.67 -6.66 6.66
CA ASN A 12 8.12 -6.85 5.32
C ASN A 12 9.30 -6.90 4.34
N LEU A 13 9.56 -8.08 3.80
CA LEU A 13 10.77 -8.39 3.03
C LEU A 13 10.51 -8.47 1.52
N GLN A 14 9.39 -7.93 1.03
CA GLN A 14 8.99 -8.00 -0.37
C GLN A 14 10.07 -7.49 -1.33
N ALA A 15 10.81 -6.45 -0.96
CA ALA A 15 11.85 -5.88 -1.79
C ALA A 15 13.01 -6.86 -2.05
N TRP A 16 13.35 -7.73 -1.10
CA TRP A 16 14.38 -8.75 -1.28
C TRP A 16 14.00 -9.76 -2.35
N PHE A 17 12.74 -10.18 -2.35
CA PHE A 17 12.25 -11.14 -3.35
C PHE A 17 12.06 -10.48 -4.71
N ALA A 18 11.54 -9.24 -4.73
CA ALA A 18 11.36 -8.49 -5.97
C ALA A 18 12.70 -8.16 -6.67
N HIS A 19 13.81 -8.13 -5.92
CA HIS A 19 15.15 -7.91 -6.48
C HIS A 19 15.68 -9.10 -7.30
N ILE A 20 15.11 -10.30 -7.12
CA ILE A 20 15.63 -11.52 -7.77
C ILE A 20 14.97 -11.70 -9.14
N PRO A 21 15.72 -11.59 -10.27
CA PRO A 21 15.16 -11.80 -11.60
C PRO A 21 14.53 -13.18 -11.77
N GLY A 22 13.34 -13.24 -12.35
CA GLY A 22 12.59 -14.48 -12.57
C GLY A 22 11.73 -14.94 -11.39
N LEU A 23 11.89 -14.33 -10.21
CA LEU A 23 11.01 -14.59 -9.07
C LEU A 23 9.81 -13.65 -9.13
N LYS A 24 8.59 -14.20 -9.05
CA LYS A 24 7.36 -13.41 -8.98
C LYS A 24 7.00 -13.12 -7.53
N VAL A 25 6.45 -11.93 -7.26
CA VAL A 25 6.09 -11.51 -5.90
C VAL A 25 4.68 -10.91 -5.88
N VAL A 26 3.80 -11.54 -5.11
CA VAL A 26 2.37 -11.25 -5.05
C VAL A 26 1.99 -10.80 -3.65
N MET A 27 1.20 -9.75 -3.55
CA MET A 27 0.79 -9.15 -2.27
C MET A 27 -0.67 -8.68 -2.32
N PRO A 28 -1.65 -9.58 -2.13
CA PRO A 28 -3.07 -9.23 -2.17
C PRO A 28 -3.47 -8.27 -1.05
N ALA A 29 -4.53 -7.48 -1.30
CA ALA A 29 -5.13 -6.60 -0.31
C ALA A 29 -6.56 -7.00 0.07
N THR A 30 -7.28 -7.78 -0.75
CA THR A 30 -8.65 -8.22 -0.51
C THR A 30 -8.79 -9.75 -0.56
N ALA A 31 -9.90 -10.27 -0.01
CA ALA A 31 -10.19 -11.70 -0.04
C ALA A 31 -10.32 -12.23 -1.48
N GLU A 32 -11.00 -11.49 -2.38
CA GLU A 32 -11.12 -11.86 -3.79
C GLU A 32 -9.76 -11.86 -4.49
N ASP A 33 -8.92 -10.86 -4.25
CA ASP A 33 -7.56 -10.82 -4.81
C ASP A 33 -6.70 -11.96 -4.27
N ALA A 34 -6.81 -12.28 -2.97
CA ALA A 34 -6.07 -13.39 -2.36
C ALA A 34 -6.42 -14.72 -3.04
N LYS A 35 -7.72 -15.00 -3.26
CA LYS A 35 -8.16 -16.18 -3.98
C LYS A 35 -7.67 -16.20 -5.43
N GLY A 36 -7.96 -15.14 -6.19
CA GLY A 36 -7.70 -15.13 -7.63
C GLY A 36 -6.22 -15.10 -7.98
N LEU A 37 -5.41 -14.35 -7.22
CA LEU A 37 -3.96 -14.32 -7.40
C LEU A 37 -3.29 -15.61 -6.92
N LEU A 38 -3.83 -16.28 -5.89
CA LEU A 38 -3.30 -17.59 -5.46
C LEU A 38 -3.56 -18.67 -6.51
N LEU A 39 -4.75 -18.71 -7.10
CA LEU A 39 -5.06 -19.63 -8.20
C LEU A 39 -4.11 -19.42 -9.38
N GLU A 40 -3.92 -18.17 -9.81
CA GLU A 40 -2.98 -17.82 -10.87
C GLU A 40 -1.54 -18.20 -10.50
N SER A 41 -1.14 -18.00 -9.24
CA SER A 41 0.20 -18.35 -8.77
C SER A 41 0.48 -19.86 -8.77
N ILE A 42 -0.55 -20.68 -8.56
CA ILE A 42 -0.43 -22.15 -8.60
C ILE A 42 -0.25 -22.63 -10.04
N GLU A 43 -0.88 -21.95 -11.00
CA GLU A 43 -0.82 -22.31 -12.41
C GLU A 43 0.41 -21.71 -13.14
N ASP A 44 1.16 -20.84 -12.49
CA ASP A 44 2.34 -20.19 -13.07
C ASP A 44 3.55 -21.14 -13.11
N ASP A 45 4.23 -21.20 -14.24
CA ASP A 45 5.42 -22.06 -14.45
C ASP A 45 6.69 -21.56 -13.72
N ASN A 46 6.65 -20.36 -13.16
CA ASN A 46 7.78 -19.77 -12.44
C ASN A 46 7.56 -19.80 -10.92
N PRO A 47 8.64 -19.72 -10.13
CA PRO A 47 8.48 -19.60 -8.68
C PRO A 47 7.79 -18.29 -8.29
N VAL A 48 6.80 -18.39 -7.42
CA VAL A 48 6.02 -17.26 -6.91
C VAL A 48 6.18 -17.17 -5.40
N VAL A 49 6.53 -16.00 -4.91
CA VAL A 49 6.47 -15.65 -3.48
C VAL A 49 5.16 -14.93 -3.22
N PHE A 50 4.26 -15.58 -2.50
CA PHE A 50 2.96 -15.05 -2.14
C PHE A 50 3.01 -14.52 -0.70
N LEU A 51 2.92 -13.19 -0.53
CA LEU A 51 3.07 -12.52 0.76
C LEU A 51 1.74 -11.98 1.24
N GLU A 52 1.25 -12.50 2.35
CA GLU A 52 0.04 -12.03 3.00
C GLU A 52 0.38 -11.13 4.19
N HIS A 53 -0.21 -9.95 4.22
CA HIS A 53 -0.06 -9.07 5.36
C HIS A 53 -1.01 -9.48 6.48
N ARG A 54 -0.48 -9.79 7.65
CA ARG A 54 -1.23 -10.34 8.79
C ARG A 54 -2.43 -9.49 9.23
N TRP A 55 -2.33 -8.18 9.10
CA TRP A 55 -3.43 -7.27 9.42
C TRP A 55 -4.65 -7.38 8.48
N LEU A 56 -4.52 -8.07 7.36
CA LEU A 56 -5.60 -8.31 6.41
C LEU A 56 -6.40 -9.60 6.69
N HIS A 57 -5.85 -10.55 7.45
CA HIS A 57 -6.42 -11.90 7.58
C HIS A 57 -7.84 -11.94 8.14
N ASN A 58 -8.25 -10.96 8.93
CA ASN A 58 -9.60 -10.92 9.51
C ASN A 58 -10.53 -9.94 8.77
N ILE A 59 -10.07 -9.27 7.73
CA ILE A 59 -10.93 -8.42 6.89
C ILE A 59 -11.79 -9.33 6.03
N GLN A 60 -13.12 -9.22 6.21
CA GLN A 60 -14.07 -9.95 5.40
C GLN A 60 -14.35 -9.22 4.09
N GLY A 61 -14.60 -9.97 3.03
CA GLY A 61 -14.97 -9.45 1.72
C GLY A 61 -15.71 -10.48 0.91
N GLU A 62 -16.47 -10.03 -0.06
CA GLU A 62 -17.12 -10.91 -1.03
C GLU A 62 -16.06 -11.64 -1.86
N VAL A 63 -16.30 -12.94 -2.09
CA VAL A 63 -15.45 -13.79 -2.90
C VAL A 63 -16.34 -14.56 -3.87
N SER A 64 -16.02 -14.51 -5.16
CA SER A 64 -16.74 -15.26 -6.19
C SER A 64 -16.70 -16.76 -5.89
N GLU A 65 -17.80 -17.46 -6.05
CA GLU A 65 -17.84 -18.93 -5.92
C GLU A 65 -17.06 -19.61 -7.05
N GLU A 66 -17.11 -19.03 -8.24
CA GLU A 66 -16.39 -19.55 -9.40
C GLU A 66 -14.87 -19.35 -9.24
N PRO A 67 -14.07 -20.36 -9.62
CA PRO A 67 -12.63 -20.19 -9.70
C PRO A 67 -12.30 -19.17 -10.81
N LYS A 68 -11.76 -18.03 -10.41
CA LYS A 68 -11.39 -16.97 -11.33
C LYS A 68 -9.95 -16.52 -11.03
N ASN A 69 -9.08 -16.80 -11.98
CA ASN A 69 -7.70 -16.35 -11.91
C ASN A 69 -7.62 -14.83 -12.12
N ILE A 70 -6.75 -14.19 -11.37
CA ILE A 70 -6.40 -12.77 -11.54
C ILE A 70 -4.98 -12.73 -12.07
N PRO A 71 -4.76 -12.19 -13.30
CA PRO A 71 -3.44 -12.18 -13.92
C PRO A 71 -2.39 -11.47 -13.08
N LEU A 72 -1.21 -12.08 -12.91
CA LEU A 72 -0.06 -11.45 -12.27
C LEU A 72 0.44 -10.28 -13.13
N GLY A 73 0.92 -9.23 -12.48
CA GLY A 73 1.37 -8.01 -13.17
C GLY A 73 0.24 -7.09 -13.63
N LYS A 74 -0.95 -7.22 -13.01
CA LYS A 74 -2.10 -6.33 -13.27
C LYS A 74 -2.56 -5.67 -11.98
N ALA A 75 -2.40 -4.34 -11.95
CA ALA A 75 -2.92 -3.50 -10.87
C ALA A 75 -4.45 -3.39 -10.95
N ARG A 76 -5.05 -2.99 -9.83
CA ARG A 76 -6.49 -2.71 -9.75
C ARG A 76 -6.71 -1.23 -9.43
N MET A 77 -7.51 -0.55 -10.25
CA MET A 77 -8.06 0.73 -9.90
C MET A 77 -9.13 0.54 -8.83
N VAL A 78 -8.80 0.95 -7.61
CA VAL A 78 -9.70 0.85 -6.45
C VAL A 78 -10.65 2.04 -6.39
N ARG A 79 -10.14 3.21 -6.76
CA ARG A 79 -10.88 4.47 -6.77
C ARG A 79 -10.35 5.37 -7.87
N GLU A 80 -11.25 5.95 -8.65
CA GLU A 80 -10.92 6.99 -9.62
C GLU A 80 -10.71 8.34 -8.92
N GLY A 81 -9.77 9.12 -9.44
CA GLY A 81 -9.46 10.45 -8.93
C GLY A 81 -8.74 11.33 -9.94
N SER A 82 -8.52 12.59 -9.58
CA SER A 82 -7.96 13.59 -10.51
C SER A 82 -6.83 14.44 -9.93
N ASP A 83 -6.65 14.50 -8.61
CA ASP A 83 -5.71 15.43 -7.99
C ASP A 83 -4.36 14.80 -7.68
N ILE A 84 -4.36 13.53 -7.27
CA ILE A 84 -3.17 12.77 -6.89
C ILE A 84 -3.44 11.27 -7.01
N THR A 85 -2.42 10.50 -7.43
CA THR A 85 -2.42 9.03 -7.41
C THR A 85 -1.79 8.53 -6.12
N LEU A 86 -2.52 7.67 -5.40
CA LEU A 86 -2.01 6.86 -4.29
C LEU A 86 -1.72 5.46 -4.83
N VAL A 87 -0.45 5.13 -5.01
CA VAL A 87 -0.02 3.78 -5.39
C VAL A 87 0.21 2.99 -4.11
N ALA A 88 -0.56 1.94 -3.89
CA ALA A 88 -0.55 1.20 -2.62
C ALA A 88 -0.20 -0.28 -2.80
N ILE A 89 0.46 -0.84 -1.79
CA ILE A 89 0.90 -2.23 -1.73
C ILE A 89 0.26 -2.91 -0.52
N SER A 90 -0.46 -4.02 -0.76
CA SER A 90 -1.02 -4.88 0.31
C SER A 90 -1.86 -4.08 1.32
N TYR A 91 -1.56 -4.17 2.62
CA TYR A 91 -2.28 -3.47 3.68
C TYR A 91 -2.39 -1.95 3.46
N MET A 92 -1.42 -1.32 2.80
CA MET A 92 -1.47 0.11 2.53
C MET A 92 -2.66 0.52 1.64
N VAL A 93 -3.29 -0.41 0.93
CA VAL A 93 -4.54 -0.15 0.20
C VAL A 93 -5.67 0.25 1.15
N VAL A 94 -5.75 -0.37 2.33
CA VAL A 94 -6.75 -0.03 3.37
C VAL A 94 -6.52 1.41 3.86
N GLU A 95 -5.29 1.74 4.19
CA GLU A 95 -4.95 3.10 4.66
C GLU A 95 -5.14 4.15 3.55
N ALA A 96 -4.85 3.79 2.30
CA ALA A 96 -5.10 4.66 1.15
C ALA A 96 -6.60 4.97 0.94
N ILE A 97 -7.46 3.95 1.10
CA ILE A 97 -8.92 4.12 1.01
C ILE A 97 -9.41 5.04 2.12
N HIS A 98 -9.04 4.78 3.39
CA HIS A 98 -9.43 5.60 4.53
C HIS A 98 -8.97 7.06 4.35
N ALA A 99 -7.74 7.26 3.91
CA ALA A 99 -7.23 8.61 3.62
C ALA A 99 -7.98 9.28 2.48
N ALA A 100 -8.27 8.55 1.38
CA ALA A 100 -8.97 9.08 0.23
C ALA A 100 -10.43 9.44 0.55
N ASP A 101 -11.10 8.65 1.39
CA ASP A 101 -12.47 8.95 1.86
C ASP A 101 -12.49 10.22 2.71
N PHE A 102 -11.58 10.35 3.64
CA PHE A 102 -11.42 11.56 4.44
C PHE A 102 -11.08 12.78 3.56
N LEU A 103 -10.11 12.66 2.67
CA LEU A 103 -9.67 13.73 1.78
C LEU A 103 -10.78 14.18 0.82
N ALA A 104 -11.69 13.29 0.42
CA ALA A 104 -12.85 13.65 -0.38
C ALA A 104 -13.77 14.63 0.36
N THR A 105 -13.92 14.51 1.68
CA THR A 105 -14.65 15.48 2.50
C THR A 105 -13.99 16.86 2.54
N GLN A 106 -12.70 16.92 2.23
CA GLN A 106 -11.91 18.15 2.14
C GLN A 106 -11.77 18.66 0.69
N GLY A 107 -12.53 18.06 -0.26
CA GLY A 107 -12.51 18.44 -1.67
C GLY A 107 -11.24 18.04 -2.41
N VAL A 108 -10.60 16.93 -2.01
CA VAL A 108 -9.44 16.34 -2.70
C VAL A 108 -9.84 15.01 -3.32
N SER A 109 -9.64 14.87 -4.62
CA SER A 109 -9.98 13.68 -5.41
C SER A 109 -8.75 12.79 -5.58
N CYS A 110 -8.59 11.80 -4.69
CA CYS A 110 -7.50 10.82 -4.78
C CYS A 110 -7.86 9.66 -5.70
N GLU A 111 -6.96 9.34 -6.62
CA GLU A 111 -6.96 8.07 -7.33
C GLU A 111 -6.21 7.03 -6.50
N VAL A 112 -6.76 5.82 -6.33
CA VAL A 112 -6.13 4.75 -5.54
C VAL A 112 -5.87 3.56 -6.46
N LEU A 113 -4.61 3.20 -6.62
CA LEU A 113 -4.14 2.08 -7.42
C LEU A 113 -3.52 1.01 -6.50
N ASP A 114 -4.14 -0.16 -6.47
CA ASP A 114 -3.63 -1.36 -5.79
C ASP A 114 -2.74 -2.15 -6.75
N LEU A 115 -1.48 -2.28 -6.42
CA LEU A 115 -0.51 -2.98 -7.28
C LEU A 115 -0.74 -4.48 -7.37
N ARG A 116 -1.27 -5.13 -6.33
CA ARG A 116 -1.48 -6.59 -6.23
C ARG A 116 -0.19 -7.41 -6.37
N THR A 117 0.65 -7.06 -7.33
CA THR A 117 1.95 -7.70 -7.60
C THR A 117 3.04 -6.66 -7.69
N ILE A 118 4.23 -6.99 -7.20
CA ILE A 118 5.40 -6.11 -7.25
C ILE A 118 6.51 -6.64 -8.14
N ALA A 119 6.43 -7.92 -8.51
CA ALA A 119 7.24 -8.54 -9.55
C ALA A 119 6.41 -9.61 -10.28
N PRO A 120 5.99 -9.42 -11.54
CA PRO A 120 6.11 -8.19 -12.32
C PRO A 120 5.17 -7.07 -11.82
N LEU A 121 5.58 -5.81 -12.00
CA LEU A 121 4.78 -4.64 -11.65
C LEU A 121 4.03 -4.12 -12.89
N ASP A 122 2.78 -3.69 -12.72
CA ASP A 122 1.99 -3.06 -13.79
C ASP A 122 2.40 -1.60 -14.01
N TRP A 123 3.53 -1.42 -14.64
CA TRP A 123 4.09 -0.09 -14.93
C TRP A 123 3.15 0.78 -15.75
N GLN A 124 2.42 0.18 -16.71
CA GLN A 124 1.53 0.96 -17.57
C GLN A 124 0.42 1.63 -16.76
N SER A 125 -0.24 0.88 -15.86
CA SER A 125 -1.28 1.43 -15.00
C SER A 125 -0.76 2.52 -14.08
N VAL A 126 0.48 2.38 -13.57
CA VAL A 126 1.12 3.42 -12.75
C VAL A 126 1.36 4.68 -13.56
N PHE A 127 1.98 4.55 -14.76
CA PHE A 127 2.31 5.71 -15.58
C PHE A 127 1.07 6.43 -16.13
N ASP A 128 0.04 5.70 -16.52
CA ASP A 128 -1.23 6.28 -16.99
C ASP A 128 -1.92 7.09 -15.89
N SER A 129 -2.01 6.51 -14.68
CA SER A 129 -2.59 7.17 -13.52
C SER A 129 -1.81 8.44 -13.13
N VAL A 130 -0.48 8.35 -13.07
CA VAL A 130 0.36 9.50 -12.71
C VAL A 130 0.31 10.58 -13.80
N THR A 131 0.29 10.20 -15.07
CA THR A 131 0.14 11.17 -16.17
C THR A 131 -1.18 11.91 -16.08
N LYS A 132 -2.27 11.23 -15.71
CA LYS A 132 -3.58 11.83 -15.52
C LYS A 132 -3.61 12.84 -14.37
N THR A 133 -3.08 12.47 -13.21
CA THR A 133 -3.19 13.29 -11.98
C THR A 133 -2.06 14.31 -11.85
N GLY A 134 -0.89 13.99 -12.35
CA GLY A 134 0.34 14.79 -12.25
C GLY A 134 1.03 14.71 -10.89
N ARG A 135 0.56 13.86 -9.97
CA ARG A 135 1.14 13.69 -8.63
C ARG A 135 1.05 12.23 -8.20
N VAL A 136 2.07 11.75 -7.50
CA VAL A 136 2.06 10.40 -6.96
C VAL A 136 2.63 10.35 -5.55
N LEU A 137 1.91 9.63 -4.69
CA LEU A 137 2.38 9.18 -3.38
C LEU A 137 2.36 7.66 -3.35
N VAL A 138 3.53 7.05 -3.18
CA VAL A 138 3.66 5.59 -3.09
C VAL A 138 3.65 5.15 -1.63
N LEU A 139 2.79 4.18 -1.31
CA LEU A 139 2.56 3.67 0.04
C LEU A 139 3.07 2.23 0.12
N ASP A 140 4.10 2.00 0.94
CA ASP A 140 4.78 0.72 1.07
C ASP A 140 4.75 0.21 2.52
N THR A 141 4.63 -1.08 2.68
CA THR A 141 4.72 -1.75 4.00
C THR A 141 6.16 -2.10 4.40
N GLY A 142 7.12 -1.94 3.50
CA GLY A 142 8.56 -2.10 3.78
C GLY A 142 9.17 -0.91 4.48
N THR A 143 10.47 -1.00 4.78
CA THR A 143 11.26 0.13 5.28
C THR A 143 11.59 1.12 4.15
N THR A 144 11.90 2.37 4.49
CA THR A 144 12.11 3.43 3.49
C THR A 144 13.29 3.11 2.57
N THR A 145 14.45 2.74 3.12
CA THR A 145 15.64 2.44 2.34
C THR A 145 15.52 1.08 1.64
N GLY A 146 15.76 1.05 0.34
CA GLY A 146 15.71 -0.17 -0.47
C GLY A 146 14.31 -0.75 -0.71
N SER A 147 13.26 0.03 -0.45
CA SER A 147 11.87 -0.39 -0.69
C SER A 147 11.50 -0.37 -2.16
N VAL A 148 10.46 -1.13 -2.53
CA VAL A 148 9.84 -1.11 -3.88
C VAL A 148 9.32 0.29 -4.21
N SER A 149 8.84 1.03 -3.22
CA SER A 149 8.39 2.41 -3.40
C SER A 149 9.48 3.34 -3.93
N GLY A 150 10.75 3.08 -3.60
CA GLY A 150 11.89 3.83 -4.14
C GLY A 150 12.05 3.62 -5.65
N GLU A 151 11.92 2.38 -6.12
CA GLU A 151 11.97 2.03 -7.55
C GLU A 151 10.80 2.67 -8.31
N ILE A 152 9.59 2.64 -7.73
CA ILE A 152 8.41 3.26 -8.35
C ILE A 152 8.62 4.78 -8.50
N VAL A 153 9.09 5.46 -7.46
CA VAL A 153 9.39 6.90 -7.51
C VAL A 153 10.43 7.21 -8.58
N ALA A 154 11.50 6.42 -8.68
CA ALA A 154 12.54 6.61 -9.68
C ALA A 154 12.00 6.42 -11.11
N SER A 155 11.26 5.33 -11.35
CA SER A 155 10.68 5.01 -12.66
C SER A 155 9.63 6.04 -13.09
N VAL A 156 8.77 6.51 -12.17
CA VAL A 156 7.81 7.58 -12.45
C VAL A 156 8.52 8.89 -12.77
N THR A 157 9.59 9.20 -12.06
CA THR A 157 10.39 10.40 -12.35
C THR A 157 10.99 10.35 -13.76
N ASP A 158 11.49 9.19 -14.18
CA ASP A 158 12.06 9.01 -15.52
C ASP A 158 10.97 9.05 -16.62
N LYS A 159 9.83 8.40 -16.41
CA LYS A 159 8.82 8.19 -17.45
C LYS A 159 7.72 9.25 -17.52
N CYS A 160 7.43 9.92 -16.41
CA CYS A 160 6.31 10.86 -16.30
C CYS A 160 6.78 12.30 -16.04
N TRP A 161 8.06 12.62 -16.20
CA TRP A 161 8.66 13.90 -15.81
C TRP A 161 7.84 15.12 -16.29
N ASP A 162 7.44 15.13 -17.55
CA ASP A 162 6.71 16.26 -18.15
C ASP A 162 5.26 16.41 -17.63
N ALA A 163 4.71 15.36 -17.03
CA ALA A 163 3.37 15.39 -16.44
C ALA A 163 3.38 15.76 -14.95
N LEU A 164 4.55 15.67 -14.30
CA LEU A 164 4.66 15.88 -12.86
C LEU A 164 4.45 17.34 -12.46
N LYS A 165 3.55 17.57 -11.51
CA LYS A 165 3.26 18.90 -10.91
C LYS A 165 4.05 19.15 -9.63
N CYS A 166 4.61 18.12 -9.02
CA CYS A 166 5.51 18.17 -7.87
C CYS A 166 6.38 16.91 -7.85
N ALA A 167 7.42 16.90 -7.01
CA ALA A 167 8.26 15.74 -6.83
C ALA A 167 7.44 14.52 -6.35
N PRO A 168 7.59 13.33 -6.97
CA PRO A 168 7.04 12.09 -6.46
C PRO A 168 7.45 11.84 -5.01
N GLN A 169 6.54 11.34 -4.18
CA GLN A 169 6.79 11.09 -2.77
C GLN A 169 6.48 9.63 -2.42
N ARG A 170 7.02 9.17 -1.31
CA ARG A 170 6.71 7.87 -0.73
C ARG A 170 6.49 7.96 0.77
N LEU A 171 5.65 7.07 1.30
CA LEU A 171 5.51 6.77 2.71
C LEU A 171 5.77 5.28 2.90
N ALA A 172 6.70 4.97 3.79
CA ALA A 172 7.11 3.62 4.14
C ALA A 172 7.51 3.60 5.62
N MET A 173 7.80 2.44 6.16
CA MET A 173 8.23 2.31 7.57
C MET A 173 9.63 2.93 7.74
N PRO A 174 9.94 3.43 8.94
CA PRO A 174 11.26 3.96 9.24
C PRO A 174 12.35 2.88 9.18
N ASP A 175 13.60 3.31 8.94
CA ASP A 175 14.77 2.43 8.77
C ASP A 175 15.36 1.92 10.10
N TYR A 176 14.49 1.47 11.00
CA TYR A 176 14.89 0.77 12.23
C TYR A 176 13.93 -0.39 12.53
N PRO A 177 14.38 -1.43 13.24
CA PRO A 177 13.54 -2.58 13.57
C PRO A 177 12.34 -2.17 14.43
N GLU A 178 11.19 -2.78 14.16
CA GLU A 178 9.99 -2.56 15.00
C GLU A 178 10.25 -2.98 16.44
N SER A 179 9.93 -2.10 17.37
CA SER A 179 10.06 -2.36 18.81
C SER A 179 8.95 -3.29 19.31
N THR A 180 9.23 -4.04 20.37
CA THR A 180 8.21 -4.75 21.15
C THR A 180 7.48 -3.84 22.14
N SER A 181 8.04 -2.66 22.44
CA SER A 181 7.44 -1.70 23.36
C SER A 181 6.38 -0.87 22.65
N PHE A 182 5.15 -0.90 23.17
CA PHE A 182 4.03 -0.08 22.68
C PHE A 182 4.38 1.41 22.60
N ALA A 183 5.06 1.95 23.58
CA ALA A 183 5.44 3.37 23.59
C ALA A 183 6.41 3.76 22.45
N LEU A 184 7.20 2.81 21.95
CA LEU A 184 8.19 3.04 20.90
C LEU A 184 7.63 2.81 19.48
N THR A 185 6.41 2.29 19.36
CA THR A 185 5.75 2.06 18.06
C THR A 185 4.80 3.19 17.66
N ALA A 186 4.66 4.24 18.48
CA ALA A 186 3.68 5.31 18.30
C ALA A 186 3.66 5.95 16.90
N ASN A 187 4.83 6.11 16.25
CA ASN A 187 4.96 6.69 14.93
C ASN A 187 5.65 5.73 13.94
N TYR A 188 5.59 4.44 14.22
CA TYR A 188 6.25 3.44 13.38
C TYR A 188 5.42 3.09 12.14
N HIS A 189 4.11 2.91 12.32
CA HIS A 189 3.22 2.50 11.23
C HIS A 189 2.67 3.69 10.47
N VAL A 190 2.71 3.61 9.14
CA VAL A 190 2.02 4.57 8.27
C VAL A 190 0.51 4.30 8.37
N ARG A 191 -0.26 5.36 8.68
CA ARG A 191 -1.72 5.32 8.84
C ARG A 191 -2.37 6.37 7.94
N ALA A 192 -3.69 6.32 7.82
CA ALA A 192 -4.46 7.21 6.96
C ALA A 192 -4.20 8.71 7.23
N GLU A 193 -4.02 9.11 8.49
CA GLU A 193 -3.66 10.49 8.82
C GLU A 193 -2.32 10.92 8.24
N HIS A 194 -1.30 10.06 8.27
CA HIS A 194 0.00 10.36 7.67
C HIS A 194 -0.09 10.48 6.13
N VAL A 195 -0.95 9.66 5.51
CA VAL A 195 -1.23 9.73 4.07
C VAL A 195 -1.92 11.06 3.75
N ALA A 196 -2.97 11.42 4.51
CA ALA A 196 -3.73 12.65 4.30
C ALA A 196 -2.87 13.92 4.51
N GLU A 197 -2.04 13.95 5.53
CA GLU A 197 -1.07 15.03 5.78
C GLU A 197 -0.07 15.17 4.62
N LYS A 198 0.49 14.05 4.16
CA LYS A 198 1.44 14.04 3.05
C LYS A 198 0.79 14.52 1.76
N VAL A 199 -0.43 14.08 1.46
CA VAL A 199 -1.22 14.58 0.31
C VAL A 199 -1.45 16.08 0.41
N GLY A 200 -1.84 16.58 1.59
CA GLY A 200 -1.98 18.01 1.84
C GLY A 200 -0.70 18.78 1.50
N GLN A 201 0.44 18.33 2.02
CA GLN A 201 1.75 18.92 1.72
C GLN A 201 2.04 18.97 0.20
N MET A 202 1.76 17.88 -0.51
CA MET A 202 1.98 17.78 -1.97
C MET A 202 1.03 18.68 -2.78
N LEU A 203 -0.14 19.01 -2.23
CA LEU A 203 -1.11 19.93 -2.83
C LEU A 203 -0.94 21.39 -2.37
N GLY A 204 0.03 21.68 -1.49
CA GLY A 204 0.22 23.00 -0.89
C GLY A 204 -0.93 23.42 0.02
N ARG A 205 -1.60 22.46 0.68
CA ARG A 205 -2.76 22.66 1.57
C ARG A 205 -2.46 22.13 2.96
N THR A 206 -2.92 22.81 3.99
CA THR A 206 -2.95 22.27 5.35
C THR A 206 -4.22 21.42 5.49
N ILE A 207 -4.07 20.15 5.86
CA ILE A 207 -5.14 19.21 6.14
C ILE A 207 -5.15 18.94 7.64
N ASP A 208 -6.26 19.23 8.30
CA ASP A 208 -6.43 18.87 9.71
C ASP A 208 -6.90 17.42 9.83
N THR A 209 -6.01 16.55 10.25
CA THR A 209 -6.25 15.10 10.40
C THR A 209 -6.75 14.71 11.79
N GLY A 210 -7.01 15.67 12.67
CA GLY A 210 -7.41 15.42 14.06
C GLY A 210 -8.63 14.51 14.19
N SER A 211 -9.59 14.60 13.27
CA SER A 211 -10.78 13.73 13.26
C SER A 211 -10.46 12.29 12.90
N LEU A 212 -9.49 12.01 12.01
CA LEU A 212 -9.03 10.65 11.71
C LEU A 212 -8.41 9.99 12.94
N VAL A 213 -7.60 10.74 13.67
CA VAL A 213 -6.97 10.25 14.91
C VAL A 213 -8.01 10.05 16.02
N ALA A 214 -8.95 10.99 16.17
CA ALA A 214 -9.99 10.94 17.21
C ALA A 214 -11.01 9.80 17.00
N GLN A 215 -11.24 9.39 15.75
CA GLN A 215 -12.14 8.28 15.42
C GLN A 215 -11.50 6.89 15.64
N ARG A 216 -10.21 6.83 15.94
CA ARG A 216 -9.53 5.58 16.21
C ARG A 216 -9.87 5.06 17.59
N GLU A 217 -10.64 3.97 17.68
CA GLU A 217 -11.06 3.34 18.93
C GLU A 217 -10.05 2.31 19.47
N HIS A 218 -9.02 1.98 18.69
CA HIS A 218 -8.01 0.98 19.03
C HIS A 218 -6.61 1.59 19.17
N PRO A 219 -5.68 0.88 19.82
CA PRO A 219 -4.29 1.33 19.97
C PRO A 219 -3.62 1.62 18.63
N HIS A 220 -2.60 2.48 18.62
CA HIS A 220 -1.91 2.92 17.41
C HIS A 220 -1.21 1.79 16.63
N ASP A 221 -0.86 0.69 17.28
CA ASP A 221 -0.23 -0.50 16.70
C ASP A 221 -1.21 -1.61 16.32
N VAL A 222 -2.52 -1.35 16.42
CA VAL A 222 -3.60 -2.23 15.98
C VAL A 222 -4.27 -1.62 14.74
N PRO A 223 -4.48 -2.37 13.66
CA PRO A 223 -4.95 -1.80 12.40
C PRO A 223 -6.42 -1.38 12.41
N GLY A 224 -7.26 -2.07 13.16
CA GLY A 224 -8.70 -1.85 13.23
C GLY A 224 -9.40 -2.93 14.03
N ASP A 225 -10.72 -2.79 14.22
CA ASP A 225 -11.55 -3.69 15.06
C ASP A 225 -11.66 -5.10 14.49
N TRP A 226 -11.40 -5.28 13.20
CA TRP A 226 -11.37 -6.62 12.57
C TRP A 226 -10.19 -7.47 13.04
N PHE A 227 -9.12 -6.86 13.52
CA PHE A 227 -7.90 -7.58 13.90
C PHE A 227 -8.10 -8.30 15.25
N LYS A 228 -8.03 -9.61 15.24
CA LYS A 228 -8.28 -10.47 16.40
C LYS A 228 -7.01 -10.95 17.09
N GLY A 229 -5.88 -10.42 16.69
CA GLY A 229 -4.61 -10.75 17.31
C GLY A 229 -3.61 -11.39 16.35
N PRO A 230 -2.39 -11.62 16.84
CA PRO A 230 -1.28 -12.09 16.03
C PRO A 230 -1.41 -13.55 15.56
N PHE A 231 -2.34 -14.33 16.13
CA PHE A 231 -2.53 -15.74 15.85
C PHE A 231 -4.00 -16.10 15.70
#